data_f1af01000fc71c1330d9642b6e7d5132
#
_entry.id   f1af01000fc71c1330d9642b6e7d5132
#
_cell.length_a   1.000
_cell.length_b   1.000
_cell.length_c   1.000
_cell.angle_alpha   90.00
_cell.angle_beta   90.00
_cell.angle_gamma   90.00
#
_symmetry.space_group_name_H-M   'P 1'
#
loop_
_entity.id
_entity.type
_entity.pdbx_description
1 polymer ?
#
loop_
_entity_poly.entity_id
_entity_poly.type
_entity_poly.pdbx_seq_one_letter_code
_entity_poly.pdbx_strand_id
1 'polypeptide(L)'
;MVDLAMKVPSGRDRLLVLDEVERRLKPFGRRYLGVCEIPVDALVGTQGRVSSFTRDFRPLLSSSRDRMRSLQDGFAEGVFPPIVAVKLGETYFVIDGHHRTALARRSGAEMIDADVTELIARVPLPAGADMLDVVLRELERIFLEDSGLAEARPGVRVSVSRPAHYLELLENVQVHGYHMMRGRERVLDNAEIAADWYDAIYSPTLAAIDHLRLGRLYRDAPPGDLFLVLHRHRRDAFPSTGCPHLAQTVVSVIGDGGQRRRLRLPGRGRRSPAGGNR
;
A
#
# COMPACT_ATOMS: atom_id res chain seq x y z
N MET A 1 -4.19 -25.53 0.54
CA MET A 1 -4.34 -24.88 -0.79
C MET A 1 -5.43 -23.83 -0.61
N VAL A 2 -5.03 -22.58 -0.34
CA VAL A 2 -5.98 -21.47 -0.16
C VAL A 2 -6.34 -20.99 -1.55
N ASP A 3 -7.64 -21.01 -1.85
CA ASP A 3 -8.21 -20.53 -3.12
C ASP A 3 -8.01 -19.01 -3.21
N LEU A 4 -6.97 -18.57 -3.90
CA LEU A 4 -6.55 -17.16 -4.08
C LEU A 4 -7.28 -16.45 -5.22
N ALA A 5 -8.39 -17.00 -5.70
CA ALA A 5 -9.30 -16.29 -6.60
C ALA A 5 -10.17 -15.28 -5.81
N MET A 6 -9.56 -14.46 -4.94
CA MET A 6 -10.28 -13.34 -4.34
C MET A 6 -10.61 -12.30 -5.41
N LYS A 7 -11.86 -12.34 -5.85
CA LYS A 7 -12.50 -11.24 -6.57
C LYS A 7 -12.42 -10.00 -5.68
N VAL A 8 -11.42 -9.13 -5.92
CA VAL A 8 -11.34 -7.83 -5.27
C VAL A 8 -12.57 -7.05 -5.71
N PRO A 9 -13.52 -6.72 -4.81
CA PRO A 9 -14.65 -5.89 -5.18
C PRO A 9 -14.11 -4.56 -5.73
N SER A 10 -14.71 -4.03 -6.77
CA SER A 10 -14.44 -2.69 -7.30
C SER A 10 -14.92 -1.63 -6.29
N GLY A 11 -14.23 -1.55 -5.14
CA GLY A 11 -14.65 -0.82 -3.95
C GLY A 11 -14.06 0.58 -3.83
N ARG A 12 -13.77 1.25 -4.96
CA ARG A 12 -13.32 2.65 -4.91
C ARG A 12 -14.36 3.62 -4.38
N ASP A 13 -15.63 3.20 -4.28
CA ASP A 13 -16.76 4.05 -3.89
C ASP A 13 -17.22 3.86 -2.43
N ARG A 14 -16.55 3.00 -1.67
CA ARG A 14 -16.91 2.72 -0.27
C ARG A 14 -15.87 3.24 0.70
N LEU A 15 -16.36 3.70 1.88
CA LEU A 15 -15.49 3.97 3.02
C LEU A 15 -14.80 2.68 3.48
N LEU A 16 -13.53 2.78 3.85
CA LEU A 16 -12.84 1.69 4.53
C LEU A 16 -13.43 1.47 5.93
N VAL A 17 -13.49 0.22 6.36
CA VAL A 17 -13.94 -0.17 7.70
C VAL A 17 -12.72 -0.30 8.59
N LEU A 18 -12.63 0.49 9.66
CA LEU A 18 -11.47 0.47 10.56
C LEU A 18 -11.21 -0.92 11.12
N ASP A 19 -12.24 -1.61 11.62
CA ASP A 19 -12.11 -2.94 12.23
C ASP A 19 -11.59 -3.99 11.23
N GLU A 20 -11.93 -3.87 9.95
CA GLU A 20 -11.40 -4.75 8.89
C GLU A 20 -9.93 -4.44 8.63
N VAL A 21 -9.56 -3.17 8.57
CA VAL A 21 -8.18 -2.73 8.35
C VAL A 21 -7.31 -3.15 9.54
N GLU A 22 -7.76 -2.97 10.79
CA GLU A 22 -7.02 -3.41 11.99
C GLU A 22 -6.77 -4.93 11.97
N ARG A 23 -7.78 -5.74 11.64
CA ARG A 23 -7.62 -7.20 11.53
C ARG A 23 -6.57 -7.61 10.50
N ARG A 24 -6.51 -6.93 9.36
CA ARG A 24 -5.58 -7.22 8.27
C ARG A 24 -4.17 -6.74 8.55
N LEU A 25 -4.01 -5.52 9.01
CA LEU A 25 -2.71 -4.89 9.19
C LEU A 25 -2.06 -5.17 10.54
N LYS A 26 -2.84 -5.66 11.53
CA LYS A 26 -2.40 -6.05 12.87
C LYS A 26 -1.51 -4.97 13.52
N PRO A 27 -2.04 -3.75 13.78
CA PRO A 27 -1.29 -2.73 14.49
C PRO A 27 -0.87 -3.25 15.86
N PHE A 28 0.35 -2.93 16.26
CA PHE A 28 0.96 -3.42 17.50
C PHE A 28 1.07 -2.36 18.60
N GLY A 29 0.67 -1.13 18.30
CA GLY A 29 0.71 -0.03 19.27
C GLY A 29 -0.31 1.05 18.96
N ARG A 30 -0.59 1.87 19.97
CA ARG A 30 -1.44 3.05 19.89
C ARG A 30 -0.73 4.24 20.53
N ARG A 31 -0.85 5.42 19.93
CA ARG A 31 -0.31 6.67 20.44
C ARG A 31 -1.36 7.76 20.35
N TYR A 32 -1.67 8.40 21.46
CA TYR A 32 -2.54 9.56 21.46
C TYR A 32 -1.78 10.80 20.96
N LEU A 33 -2.30 11.48 19.96
CA LEU A 33 -1.70 12.68 19.36
C LEU A 33 -2.35 13.97 19.86
N GLY A 34 -3.52 13.89 20.52
CA GLY A 34 -4.29 15.04 20.97
C GLY A 34 -5.12 15.65 19.85
N VAL A 35 -5.59 16.88 20.10
CA VAL A 35 -6.37 17.66 19.13
C VAL A 35 -5.41 18.35 18.17
N CYS A 36 -5.60 18.09 16.87
CA CYS A 36 -4.81 18.70 15.80
C CYS A 36 -5.64 18.85 14.51
N GLU A 37 -5.21 19.74 13.64
CA GLU A 37 -5.78 19.87 12.29
C GLU A 37 -5.32 18.70 11.42
N ILE A 38 -6.25 18.07 10.69
CA ILE A 38 -5.98 16.97 9.77
C ILE A 38 -6.57 17.28 8.38
N PRO A 39 -5.93 16.81 7.28
CA PRO A 39 -6.45 17.00 5.94
C PRO A 39 -7.79 16.27 5.75
N VAL A 40 -8.80 16.97 5.25
CA VAL A 40 -10.14 16.41 5.01
C VAL A 40 -10.11 15.31 3.96
N ASP A 41 -9.24 15.38 2.96
CA ASP A 41 -9.08 14.40 1.90
C ASP A 41 -8.36 13.11 2.38
N ALA A 42 -7.62 13.19 3.51
CA ALA A 42 -6.99 12.04 4.12
C ALA A 42 -7.97 11.14 4.94
N LEU A 43 -9.22 11.58 5.12
CA LEU A 43 -10.29 10.81 5.75
C LEU A 43 -10.84 9.78 4.75
N VAL A 44 -10.49 8.51 4.87
CA VAL A 44 -10.83 7.46 3.89
C VAL A 44 -11.78 6.40 4.42
N GLY A 45 -12.04 6.40 5.73
CA GLY A 45 -12.80 5.32 6.36
C GLY A 45 -13.54 5.74 7.63
N THR A 46 -14.19 4.77 8.23
CA THR A 46 -15.03 4.96 9.43
C THR A 46 -15.03 3.72 10.31
N GLN A 47 -15.38 3.89 11.57
CA GLN A 47 -15.81 2.82 12.44
C GLN A 47 -17.34 2.82 12.52
N GLY A 48 -17.98 1.70 12.16
CA GLY A 48 -19.40 1.41 12.47
C GLY A 48 -20.48 2.05 11.58
N ARG A 49 -20.20 3.02 10.69
CA ARG A 49 -21.26 3.71 9.89
C ARG A 49 -21.08 3.61 8.37
N VAL A 50 -20.52 2.52 7.89
CA VAL A 50 -20.19 2.30 6.47
C VAL A 50 -21.41 2.37 5.55
N SER A 51 -22.59 1.89 6.01
CA SER A 51 -23.83 1.90 5.23
C SER A 51 -24.55 3.24 5.19
N SER A 52 -24.11 4.22 5.99
CA SER A 52 -24.80 5.52 6.13
C SER A 52 -24.18 6.62 5.25
N PHE A 53 -22.96 6.40 4.73
CA PHE A 53 -22.23 7.39 3.97
C PHE A 53 -21.52 6.77 2.76
N THR A 54 -21.36 7.56 1.69
CA THR A 54 -20.47 7.25 0.57
C THR A 54 -19.01 7.48 0.97
N ARG A 55 -18.05 7.10 0.09
CA ARG A 55 -16.62 7.41 0.27
C ARG A 55 -16.34 8.90 0.48
N ASP A 56 -17.13 9.76 -0.14
CA ASP A 56 -17.04 11.22 0.03
C ASP A 56 -17.80 11.73 1.25
N PHE A 57 -18.17 10.87 2.19
CA PHE A 57 -18.98 11.17 3.37
C PHE A 57 -20.34 11.80 3.05
N ARG A 58 -20.89 11.58 1.84
CA ARG A 58 -22.25 12.02 1.53
C ARG A 58 -23.25 11.10 2.22
N PRO A 59 -24.20 11.63 3.00
CA PRO A 59 -25.22 10.83 3.66
C PRO A 59 -26.11 10.10 2.63
N LEU A 60 -26.32 8.81 2.83
CA LEU A 60 -27.17 7.95 1.99
C LEU A 60 -28.66 8.01 2.40
N LEU A 61 -28.97 8.32 3.67
CA LEU A 61 -30.33 8.35 4.22
C LEU A 61 -30.87 9.79 4.33
N SER A 62 -32.19 9.93 4.08
CA SER A 62 -32.89 11.24 4.15
C SER A 62 -32.92 11.83 5.57
N SER A 63 -33.03 11.00 6.61
CA SER A 63 -33.01 11.43 8.02
C SER A 63 -31.69 12.12 8.44
N SER A 64 -30.62 11.86 7.71
CA SER A 64 -29.32 12.53 7.90
C SER A 64 -29.30 13.95 7.33
N ARG A 65 -30.24 14.31 6.44
CA ARG A 65 -30.32 15.65 5.84
C ARG A 65 -30.81 16.71 6.82
N ASP A 66 -31.75 16.37 7.69
CA ASP A 66 -32.29 17.31 8.69
C ASP A 66 -31.25 17.60 9.78
N ARG A 67 -30.51 16.57 10.21
CA ARG A 67 -29.38 16.74 11.12
C ARG A 67 -28.25 17.56 10.50
N MET A 68 -28.08 17.49 9.17
CA MET A 68 -27.11 18.28 8.44
C MET A 68 -27.49 19.77 8.35
N ARG A 69 -28.80 20.10 8.26
CA ARG A 69 -29.28 21.48 8.27
C ARG A 69 -29.03 22.15 9.62
N SER A 70 -29.37 21.49 10.73
CA SER A 70 -29.14 22.02 12.09
C SER A 70 -27.64 22.25 12.41
N LEU A 71 -26.75 21.51 11.73
CA LEU A 71 -25.30 21.70 11.85
C LEU A 71 -24.75 22.79 10.94
N GLN A 72 -25.45 23.16 9.86
CA GLN A 72 -25.00 24.24 8.96
C GLN A 72 -24.96 25.61 9.63
N ASP A 73 -25.95 25.90 10.49
CA ASP A 73 -26.01 27.18 11.20
C ASP A 73 -24.82 27.32 12.16
N GLY A 74 -24.45 26.23 12.88
CA GLY A 74 -23.27 26.21 13.73
C GLY A 74 -21.93 26.25 12.95
N PHE A 75 -21.89 25.75 11.71
CA PHE A 75 -20.68 25.82 10.85
C PHE A 75 -20.36 27.26 10.43
N ALA A 76 -21.38 28.08 10.20
CA ALA A 76 -21.22 29.50 9.89
C ALA A 76 -20.64 30.29 11.06
N GLU A 77 -20.86 29.86 12.29
CA GLU A 77 -20.34 30.48 13.52
C GLU A 77 -18.93 30.05 13.92
N GLY A 78 -18.32 29.08 13.20
CA GLY A 78 -16.92 28.64 13.38
C GLY A 78 -16.64 27.85 14.67
N VAL A 79 -17.67 27.37 15.39
CA VAL A 79 -17.52 26.69 16.69
C VAL A 79 -17.99 25.25 16.59
N PHE A 80 -17.16 24.38 16.03
CA PHE A 80 -17.42 22.94 16.11
C PHE A 80 -16.43 22.26 17.06
N PRO A 81 -16.91 21.33 17.90
CA PRO A 81 -15.98 20.47 18.61
C PRO A 81 -15.22 19.61 17.62
N PRO A 82 -13.92 19.30 17.87
CA PRO A 82 -13.13 18.40 17.03
C PRO A 82 -13.85 17.10 16.74
N ILE A 83 -13.67 16.53 15.55
CA ILE A 83 -14.10 15.15 15.27
C ILE A 83 -13.20 14.19 16.05
N VAL A 84 -13.64 12.95 16.24
CA VAL A 84 -12.77 11.89 16.79
C VAL A 84 -12.30 11.01 15.64
N ALA A 85 -10.99 10.86 15.50
CA ALA A 85 -10.39 10.12 14.40
C ALA A 85 -9.26 9.19 14.84
N VAL A 86 -9.12 8.08 14.12
CA VAL A 86 -7.99 7.16 14.22
C VAL A 86 -7.11 7.32 12.98
N LYS A 87 -5.81 7.53 13.20
CA LYS A 87 -4.78 7.60 12.15
C LYS A 87 -4.11 6.25 11.97
N LEU A 88 -3.89 5.83 10.72
CA LEU A 88 -3.07 4.68 10.37
C LEU A 88 -2.24 5.00 9.12
N GLY A 89 -0.95 5.23 9.33
CA GLY A 89 -0.08 5.76 8.27
C GLY A 89 -0.45 7.19 7.89
N GLU A 90 -0.77 7.41 6.61
CA GLU A 90 -1.15 8.72 6.07
C GLU A 90 -2.68 8.87 5.91
N THR A 91 -3.47 7.96 6.47
CA THR A 91 -4.93 7.96 6.37
C THR A 91 -5.60 8.10 7.72
N TYR A 92 -6.86 8.58 7.71
CA TYR A 92 -7.66 8.75 8.91
C TYR A 92 -9.03 8.08 8.76
N PHE A 93 -9.55 7.59 9.90
CA PHE A 93 -10.84 6.92 10.04
C PHE A 93 -11.70 7.69 11.04
N VAL A 94 -12.89 8.09 10.64
CA VAL A 94 -13.82 8.81 11.52
C VAL A 94 -14.46 7.86 12.52
N ILE A 95 -14.33 8.15 13.81
CA ILE A 95 -15.02 7.46 14.90
C ILE A 95 -16.30 8.22 15.27
N ASP A 96 -16.18 9.54 15.49
CA ASP A 96 -17.30 10.43 15.69
C ASP A 96 -17.14 11.74 14.88
N GLY A 97 -18.27 12.37 14.56
CA GLY A 97 -18.29 13.59 13.77
C GLY A 97 -18.49 13.38 12.27
N HIS A 98 -19.10 12.27 11.83
CA HIS A 98 -19.36 11.98 10.41
C HIS A 98 -20.10 13.11 9.67
N HIS A 99 -21.07 13.75 10.32
CA HIS A 99 -21.80 14.90 9.73
C HIS A 99 -20.92 16.14 9.61
N ARG A 100 -20.02 16.39 10.59
CA ARG A 100 -19.04 17.48 10.56
C ARG A 100 -18.05 17.26 9.41
N THR A 101 -17.57 16.03 9.24
CA THR A 101 -16.74 15.61 8.10
C THR A 101 -17.45 15.84 6.77
N ALA A 102 -18.74 15.47 6.68
CA ALA A 102 -19.56 15.67 5.48
C ALA A 102 -19.71 17.16 5.14
N LEU A 103 -19.89 18.02 6.14
CA LEU A 103 -19.98 19.45 5.97
C LEU A 103 -18.65 20.07 5.52
N ALA A 104 -17.54 19.70 6.16
CA ALA A 104 -16.19 20.15 5.80
C ALA A 104 -15.88 19.82 4.33
N ARG A 105 -16.16 18.59 3.87
CA ARG A 105 -16.01 18.22 2.46
C ARG A 105 -16.88 19.03 1.52
N ARG A 106 -18.13 19.25 1.90
CA ARG A 106 -19.08 20.01 1.07
C ARG A 106 -18.74 21.49 0.98
N SER A 107 -18.17 22.08 2.03
CA SER A 107 -17.70 23.48 2.04
C SER A 107 -16.35 23.66 1.33
N GLY A 108 -15.68 22.57 0.94
CA GLY A 108 -14.33 22.62 0.36
C GLY A 108 -13.23 22.95 1.37
N ALA A 109 -13.48 22.70 2.67
CA ALA A 109 -12.46 22.87 3.70
C ALA A 109 -11.30 21.93 3.45
N GLU A 110 -10.07 22.43 3.50
CA GLU A 110 -8.84 21.63 3.34
C GLU A 110 -8.50 20.89 4.62
N MET A 111 -8.77 21.47 5.79
CA MET A 111 -8.43 20.95 7.11
C MET A 111 -9.66 20.89 8.01
N ILE A 112 -9.61 20.02 9.01
CA ILE A 112 -10.62 19.89 10.07
C ILE A 112 -9.95 19.54 11.39
N ASP A 113 -10.44 20.12 12.49
CA ASP A 113 -9.98 19.78 13.82
C ASP A 113 -10.41 18.36 14.22
N ALA A 114 -9.47 17.59 14.72
CA ALA A 114 -9.69 16.22 15.14
C ALA A 114 -8.94 15.87 16.42
N ASP A 115 -9.60 15.13 17.30
CA ASP A 115 -8.96 14.42 18.42
C ASP A 115 -8.47 13.06 17.88
N VAL A 116 -7.13 12.89 17.81
CA VAL A 116 -6.49 11.84 17.03
C VAL A 116 -5.77 10.83 17.92
N THR A 117 -6.07 9.55 17.69
CA THR A 117 -5.27 8.41 18.14
C THR A 117 -4.61 7.72 16.94
N GLU A 118 -3.30 7.55 16.96
CA GLU A 118 -2.55 6.86 15.90
C GLU A 118 -2.38 5.37 16.24
N LEU A 119 -2.66 4.52 15.25
CA LEU A 119 -2.32 3.09 15.27
C LEU A 119 -0.97 2.88 14.60
N ILE A 120 -0.09 2.17 15.29
CA ILE A 120 1.25 1.87 14.81
C ILE A 120 1.25 0.48 14.18
N ALA A 121 1.43 0.40 12.88
CA ALA A 121 1.52 -0.84 12.12
C ALA A 121 2.87 -0.97 11.43
N ARG A 122 3.34 -2.23 11.23
CA ARG A 122 4.59 -2.51 10.50
C ARG A 122 4.52 -1.97 9.07
N VAL A 123 3.35 -2.11 8.45
CA VAL A 123 3.09 -1.68 7.08
C VAL A 123 1.94 -0.66 7.09
N PRO A 124 2.24 0.65 7.16
CA PRO A 124 1.23 1.70 7.23
C PRO A 124 0.52 1.90 5.89
N LEU A 125 -0.69 2.47 5.94
CA LEU A 125 -1.45 2.85 4.75
C LEU A 125 -0.89 4.13 4.12
N PRO A 126 -0.87 4.23 2.78
CA PRO A 126 -0.53 5.46 2.07
C PRO A 126 -1.69 6.45 2.08
N ALA A 127 -1.42 7.71 1.73
CA ALA A 127 -2.46 8.72 1.53
C ALA A 127 -3.51 8.27 0.52
N GLY A 128 -4.79 8.54 0.83
CA GLY A 128 -5.91 8.21 -0.05
C GLY A 128 -6.12 6.71 -0.31
N ALA A 129 -5.65 5.84 0.60
CA ALA A 129 -5.72 4.40 0.47
C ALA A 129 -7.12 3.89 0.14
N ASP A 130 -7.19 2.87 -0.71
CA ASP A 130 -8.41 2.11 -1.02
C ASP A 130 -8.28 0.65 -0.53
N MET A 131 -9.30 -0.19 -0.79
CA MET A 131 -9.28 -1.58 -0.36
C MET A 131 -8.14 -2.38 -1.02
N LEU A 132 -7.72 -2.04 -2.23
CA LEU A 132 -6.57 -2.69 -2.86
C LEU A 132 -5.28 -2.37 -2.11
N ASP A 133 -5.12 -1.12 -1.66
CA ASP A 133 -3.97 -0.74 -0.84
C ASP A 133 -3.97 -1.51 0.48
N VAL A 134 -5.14 -1.68 1.13
CA VAL A 134 -5.25 -2.51 2.36
C VAL A 134 -4.81 -3.95 2.10
N VAL A 135 -5.29 -4.58 1.01
CA VAL A 135 -4.89 -5.95 0.64
C VAL A 135 -3.39 -6.04 0.34
N LEU A 136 -2.83 -5.08 -0.39
CA LEU A 136 -1.40 -5.05 -0.69
C LEU A 136 -0.55 -4.88 0.58
N ARG A 137 -0.98 -4.05 1.53
CA ARG A 137 -0.27 -3.87 2.82
C ARG A 137 -0.38 -5.11 3.72
N GLU A 138 -1.53 -5.79 3.72
CA GLU A 138 -1.68 -7.08 4.39
C GLU A 138 -0.71 -8.12 3.82
N LEU A 139 -0.64 -8.25 2.50
CA LEU A 139 0.24 -9.21 1.84
C LEU A 139 1.72 -8.84 2.00
N GLU A 140 2.06 -7.55 2.01
CA GLU A 140 3.41 -7.10 2.35
C GLU A 140 3.80 -7.53 3.78
N ARG A 141 2.90 -7.35 4.76
CA ARG A 141 3.12 -7.79 6.13
C ARG A 141 3.33 -9.31 6.20
N ILE A 142 2.45 -10.09 5.55
CA ILE A 142 2.55 -11.56 5.49
C ILE A 142 3.87 -11.97 4.85
N PHE A 143 4.24 -11.39 3.71
CA PHE A 143 5.50 -11.68 3.04
C PHE A 143 6.70 -11.40 3.96
N LEU A 144 6.74 -10.26 4.63
CA LEU A 144 7.83 -9.91 5.54
C LEU A 144 7.93 -10.87 6.73
N GLU A 145 6.79 -11.33 7.27
CA GLU A 145 6.73 -12.29 8.37
C GLU A 145 7.13 -13.72 7.91
N ASP A 146 6.49 -14.23 6.85
CA ASP A 146 6.68 -15.61 6.37
C ASP A 146 8.09 -15.84 5.80
N SER A 147 8.68 -14.83 5.17
CA SER A 147 10.06 -14.91 4.68
C SER A 147 11.11 -14.81 5.79
N GLY A 148 10.76 -14.30 6.99
CA GLY A 148 11.70 -13.96 8.04
C GLY A 148 12.35 -12.58 7.88
N LEU A 149 12.00 -11.81 6.83
CA LEU A 149 12.60 -10.51 6.55
C LEU A 149 12.21 -9.45 7.61
N ALA A 150 11.03 -9.58 8.21
CA ALA A 150 10.58 -8.73 9.29
C ALA A 150 11.50 -8.75 10.52
N GLU A 151 12.10 -9.90 10.78
CA GLU A 151 13.04 -10.13 11.88
C GLU A 151 14.46 -9.76 11.45
N ALA A 152 14.89 -10.25 10.29
CA ALA A 152 16.24 -10.07 9.78
C ALA A 152 16.58 -8.62 9.45
N ARG A 153 15.62 -7.84 8.96
CA ARG A 153 15.78 -6.43 8.55
C ARG A 153 14.59 -5.59 9.01
N PRO A 154 14.50 -5.24 10.30
CA PRO A 154 13.40 -4.43 10.82
C PRO A 154 13.27 -3.10 10.08
N GLY A 155 12.03 -2.72 9.73
CA GLY A 155 11.74 -1.48 9.02
C GLY A 155 11.87 -1.53 7.49
N VAL A 156 12.40 -2.61 6.93
CA VAL A 156 12.43 -2.80 5.47
C VAL A 156 11.01 -2.90 4.92
N ARG A 157 10.84 -2.33 3.74
CA ARG A 157 9.59 -2.36 2.97
C ARG A 157 9.82 -2.99 1.60
N VAL A 158 8.90 -3.82 1.18
CA VAL A 158 8.92 -4.48 -0.15
C VAL A 158 7.56 -4.30 -0.79
N SER A 159 7.41 -3.29 -1.62
CA SER A 159 6.13 -2.95 -2.25
C SER A 159 6.03 -3.49 -3.67
N VAL A 160 4.83 -3.96 -4.02
CA VAL A 160 4.44 -4.40 -5.36
C VAL A 160 3.08 -3.84 -5.74
N SER A 161 2.73 -3.86 -7.03
CA SER A 161 1.43 -3.36 -7.52
C SER A 161 0.34 -4.42 -7.55
N ARG A 162 0.67 -5.71 -7.37
CA ARG A 162 -0.25 -6.83 -7.50
C ARG A 162 -0.10 -7.84 -6.37
N PRO A 163 -1.21 -8.37 -5.84
CA PRO A 163 -1.20 -9.41 -4.82
C PRO A 163 -0.32 -10.63 -5.16
N ALA A 164 -0.42 -11.12 -6.40
CA ALA A 164 0.31 -12.31 -6.85
C ALA A 164 1.85 -12.14 -6.83
N HIS A 165 2.36 -10.91 -6.91
CA HIS A 165 3.80 -10.65 -6.89
C HIS A 165 4.44 -10.96 -5.54
N TYR A 166 3.69 -10.92 -4.42
CA TYR A 166 4.24 -11.35 -3.13
C TYR A 166 4.52 -12.85 -3.06
N LEU A 167 3.69 -13.67 -3.73
CA LEU A 167 3.95 -15.11 -3.83
C LEU A 167 5.22 -15.39 -4.63
N GLU A 168 5.43 -14.67 -5.72
CA GLU A 168 6.64 -14.82 -6.56
C GLU A 168 7.90 -14.34 -5.82
N LEU A 169 7.79 -13.27 -5.02
CA LEU A 169 8.89 -12.83 -4.15
C LEU A 169 9.20 -13.87 -3.08
N LEU A 170 8.18 -14.47 -2.45
CA LEU A 170 8.38 -15.51 -1.44
C LEU A 170 9.04 -16.74 -2.04
N GLU A 171 8.58 -17.20 -3.22
CA GLU A 171 9.23 -18.29 -3.97
C GLU A 171 10.70 -17.95 -4.26
N ASN A 172 11.01 -16.69 -4.61
CA ASN A 172 12.37 -16.23 -4.86
C ASN A 172 13.27 -16.38 -3.64
N VAL A 173 12.77 -15.99 -2.45
CA VAL A 173 13.48 -16.17 -1.17
C VAL A 173 13.71 -17.66 -0.87
N GLN A 174 12.67 -18.48 -1.07
CA GLN A 174 12.75 -19.93 -0.80
C GLN A 174 13.75 -20.65 -1.72
N VAL A 175 13.74 -20.34 -3.01
CA VAL A 175 14.69 -20.89 -3.99
C VAL A 175 16.12 -20.46 -3.63
N HIS A 176 16.32 -19.20 -3.24
CA HIS A 176 17.62 -18.74 -2.75
C HIS A 176 18.07 -19.53 -1.53
N GLY A 177 17.20 -19.70 -0.54
CA GLY A 177 17.49 -20.49 0.66
C GLY A 177 17.87 -21.95 0.35
N TYR A 178 17.18 -22.59 -0.61
CA TYR A 178 17.54 -23.92 -1.06
C TYR A 178 18.98 -23.98 -1.58
N HIS A 179 19.40 -23.03 -2.43
CA HIS A 179 20.75 -22.97 -2.95
C HIS A 179 21.79 -22.68 -1.87
N MET A 180 21.48 -21.79 -0.92
CA MET A 180 22.35 -21.51 0.23
C MET A 180 22.58 -22.74 1.10
N MET A 181 21.51 -23.45 1.48
CA MET A 181 21.60 -24.65 2.32
C MET A 181 22.42 -25.75 1.63
N ARG A 182 22.20 -25.91 0.33
CA ARG A 182 22.96 -26.90 -0.47
C ARG A 182 24.45 -26.57 -0.56
N GLY A 183 24.79 -25.27 -0.67
CA GLY A 183 26.20 -24.83 -0.75
C GLY A 183 26.92 -24.83 0.60
N ARG A 184 26.19 -24.66 1.72
CA ARG A 184 26.75 -24.60 3.07
C ARG A 184 26.63 -25.94 3.84
N GLU A 185 25.96 -26.94 3.28
CA GLU A 185 25.71 -28.24 3.87
C GLU A 185 25.09 -28.18 5.29
N ARG A 186 24.28 -27.14 5.54
CA ARG A 186 23.55 -26.96 6.80
C ARG A 186 22.14 -26.40 6.57
N VAL A 187 21.24 -26.67 7.52
CA VAL A 187 19.92 -26.04 7.59
C VAL A 187 20.08 -24.58 8.07
N LEU A 188 19.43 -23.68 7.39
CA LEU A 188 19.38 -22.24 7.72
C LEU A 188 17.97 -21.89 8.17
N ASP A 189 17.85 -20.92 9.07
CA ASP A 189 16.55 -20.36 9.43
C ASP A 189 16.08 -19.33 8.39
N ASN A 190 14.79 -18.98 8.46
CA ASN A 190 14.20 -18.06 7.51
C ASN A 190 14.83 -16.66 7.58
N ALA A 191 15.22 -16.19 8.76
CA ALA A 191 15.81 -14.87 8.94
C ALA A 191 17.22 -14.80 8.29
N GLU A 192 18.05 -15.85 8.44
CA GLU A 192 19.35 -15.95 7.76
C GLU A 192 19.19 -15.94 6.23
N ILE A 193 18.23 -16.70 5.71
CA ILE A 193 17.94 -16.79 4.28
C ILE A 193 17.46 -15.42 3.75
N ALA A 194 16.51 -14.82 4.46
CA ALA A 194 15.94 -13.53 4.06
C ALA A 194 16.96 -12.39 4.12
N ALA A 195 17.84 -12.40 5.13
CA ALA A 195 18.92 -11.43 5.24
C ALA A 195 19.86 -11.50 4.04
N ASP A 196 20.34 -12.71 3.72
CA ASP A 196 21.26 -12.91 2.59
C ASP A 196 20.58 -12.58 1.25
N TRP A 197 19.32 -13.01 1.05
CA TRP A 197 18.54 -12.65 -0.14
C TRP A 197 18.39 -11.14 -0.30
N TYR A 198 18.06 -10.45 0.78
CA TYR A 198 17.87 -9.01 0.73
C TYR A 198 19.18 -8.28 0.42
N ASP A 199 20.26 -8.63 1.11
CA ASP A 199 21.56 -7.96 1.00
C ASP A 199 22.33 -8.32 -0.28
N ALA A 200 22.27 -9.60 -0.71
CA ALA A 200 23.05 -10.07 -1.86
C ALA A 200 22.28 -10.00 -3.19
N ILE A 201 20.94 -9.99 -3.16
CA ILE A 201 20.13 -10.07 -4.39
C ILE A 201 19.20 -8.87 -4.53
N TYR A 202 18.30 -8.65 -3.56
CA TYR A 202 17.22 -7.67 -3.72
C TYR A 202 17.74 -6.24 -3.73
N SER A 203 18.44 -5.82 -2.68
CA SER A 203 18.95 -4.46 -2.52
C SER A 203 19.96 -4.07 -3.62
N PRO A 204 20.96 -4.90 -3.98
CA PRO A 204 21.86 -4.59 -5.08
C PRO A 204 21.15 -4.49 -6.44
N THR A 205 20.10 -5.30 -6.65
CA THR A 205 19.28 -5.21 -7.88
C THR A 205 18.56 -3.86 -7.96
N LEU A 206 17.97 -3.40 -6.85
CA LEU A 206 17.34 -2.08 -6.81
C LEU A 206 18.34 -0.94 -7.00
N ALA A 207 19.52 -1.03 -6.39
CA ALA A 207 20.59 -0.05 -6.58
C ALA A 207 21.03 0.03 -8.06
N ALA A 208 21.14 -1.11 -8.75
CA ALA A 208 21.45 -1.13 -10.18
C ALA A 208 20.33 -0.54 -11.04
N ILE A 209 19.06 -0.81 -10.71
CA ILE A 209 17.88 -0.22 -11.38
C ILE A 209 17.94 1.31 -11.28
N ASP A 210 18.24 1.84 -10.10
CA ASP A 210 18.32 3.27 -9.85
C ASP A 210 19.54 3.90 -10.59
N HIS A 211 20.72 3.31 -10.44
CA HIS A 211 21.96 3.78 -11.10
C HIS A 211 21.79 3.88 -12.62
N LEU A 212 21.14 2.90 -13.23
CA LEU A 212 20.89 2.84 -14.67
C LEU A 212 19.61 3.60 -15.09
N ARG A 213 18.95 4.26 -14.15
CA ARG A 213 17.72 5.04 -14.35
C ARG A 213 16.60 4.27 -15.05
N LEU A 214 16.54 2.94 -14.86
CA LEU A 214 15.52 2.09 -15.47
C LEU A 214 14.12 2.42 -14.98
N GLY A 215 13.97 2.96 -13.77
CA GLY A 215 12.70 3.47 -13.24
C GLY A 215 12.03 4.50 -14.15
N ARG A 216 12.78 5.21 -15.00
CA ARG A 216 12.22 6.14 -15.99
C ARG A 216 11.42 5.44 -17.10
N LEU A 217 11.75 4.17 -17.41
CA LEU A 217 11.04 3.36 -18.41
C LEU A 217 9.74 2.79 -17.84
N TYR A 218 9.66 2.65 -16.52
CA TYR A 218 8.55 2.06 -15.78
C TYR A 218 8.05 3.03 -14.72
N ARG A 219 7.60 4.20 -15.15
CA ARG A 219 7.09 5.26 -14.27
C ARG A 219 6.04 4.68 -13.34
N ASP A 220 6.17 5.00 -12.05
CA ASP A 220 5.24 4.60 -10.99
C ASP A 220 5.22 3.10 -10.63
N ALA A 221 6.14 2.28 -11.16
CA ALA A 221 6.24 0.88 -10.76
C ALA A 221 6.90 0.78 -9.38
N PRO A 222 6.30 0.03 -8.42
CA PRO A 222 6.93 -0.24 -7.14
C PRO A 222 8.25 -1.01 -7.29
N PRO A 223 9.19 -0.85 -6.35
CA PRO A 223 10.51 -1.51 -6.40
C PRO A 223 10.44 -3.03 -6.58
N GLY A 224 9.52 -3.72 -5.90
CA GLY A 224 9.34 -5.16 -6.04
C GLY A 224 8.93 -5.60 -7.44
N ASP A 225 8.11 -4.80 -8.14
CA ASP A 225 7.72 -5.09 -9.52
C ASP A 225 8.93 -4.99 -10.46
N LEU A 226 9.76 -3.97 -10.29
CA LEU A 226 10.98 -3.78 -11.08
C LEU A 226 11.98 -4.92 -10.85
N PHE A 227 12.13 -5.34 -9.59
CA PHE A 227 12.93 -6.50 -9.24
C PHE A 227 12.43 -7.76 -9.98
N LEU A 228 11.13 -8.05 -9.90
CA LEU A 228 10.53 -9.23 -10.56
C LEU A 228 10.67 -9.20 -12.08
N VAL A 229 10.52 -8.03 -12.70
CA VAL A 229 10.74 -7.88 -14.16
C VAL A 229 12.17 -8.28 -14.55
N LEU A 230 13.18 -7.77 -13.83
CA LEU A 230 14.57 -8.13 -14.09
C LEU A 230 14.86 -9.60 -13.79
N HIS A 231 14.30 -10.12 -12.70
CA HIS A 231 14.48 -11.51 -12.31
C HIS A 231 13.89 -12.49 -13.34
N ARG A 232 12.69 -12.22 -13.85
CA ARG A 232 12.05 -13.02 -14.92
C ARG A 232 12.87 -12.94 -16.20
N HIS A 233 13.27 -11.74 -16.61
CA HIS A 233 14.09 -11.56 -17.81
C HIS A 233 15.41 -12.33 -17.72
N ARG A 234 16.07 -12.30 -16.58
CA ARG A 234 17.30 -13.05 -16.33
C ARG A 234 17.09 -14.56 -16.47
N ARG A 235 16.02 -15.10 -15.87
CA ARG A 235 15.67 -16.51 -15.96
C ARG A 235 15.38 -16.94 -17.40
N ASP A 236 14.67 -16.11 -18.16
CA ASP A 236 14.26 -16.41 -19.53
C ASP A 236 15.42 -16.27 -20.54
N ALA A 237 16.28 -15.26 -20.36
CA ALA A 237 17.41 -15.01 -21.25
C ALA A 237 18.62 -15.90 -20.97
N PHE A 238 18.77 -16.39 -19.74
CA PHE A 238 19.96 -17.15 -19.31
C PHE A 238 19.60 -18.43 -18.54
N PRO A 239 18.85 -19.37 -19.14
CA PRO A 239 18.33 -20.54 -18.43
C PRO A 239 19.42 -21.54 -18.02
N SER A 240 20.60 -21.54 -18.65
CA SER A 240 21.63 -22.56 -18.48
C SER A 240 22.97 -22.03 -17.96
N THR A 241 23.16 -20.74 -17.88
CA THR A 241 24.42 -20.15 -17.42
C THR A 241 24.34 -19.78 -15.97
N GLY A 242 25.35 -20.22 -15.19
CA GLY A 242 25.53 -19.70 -13.83
C GLY A 242 25.46 -18.18 -13.86
N CYS A 243 24.71 -17.67 -12.94
CA CYS A 243 24.36 -16.28 -12.68
C CYS A 243 25.17 -15.22 -13.48
N PRO A 244 24.70 -14.70 -14.63
CA PRO A 244 25.37 -13.60 -15.29
C PRO A 244 25.36 -12.41 -14.34
N HIS A 245 26.43 -11.60 -14.38
CA HIS A 245 26.51 -10.38 -13.60
C HIS A 245 25.27 -9.51 -13.85
N LEU A 246 24.70 -8.93 -12.80
CA LEU A 246 23.51 -8.08 -12.85
C LEU A 246 23.56 -7.04 -13.99
N ALA A 247 24.76 -6.47 -14.23
CA ALA A 247 25.02 -5.55 -15.34
C ALA A 247 24.69 -6.14 -16.72
N GLN A 248 24.98 -7.42 -16.98
CA GLN A 248 24.66 -8.07 -18.25
C GLN A 248 23.17 -8.27 -18.44
N THR A 249 22.46 -8.60 -17.36
CA THR A 249 20.98 -8.69 -17.39
C THR A 249 20.37 -7.35 -17.73
N VAL A 250 20.87 -6.28 -17.14
CA VAL A 250 20.35 -4.92 -17.39
C VAL A 250 20.63 -4.47 -18.81
N VAL A 251 21.84 -4.71 -19.34
CA VAL A 251 22.18 -4.41 -20.73
C VAL A 251 21.27 -5.17 -21.70
N SER A 252 20.95 -6.43 -21.43
CA SER A 252 20.01 -7.23 -22.22
C SER A 252 18.60 -6.64 -22.17
N VAL A 253 18.11 -6.23 -21.00
CA VAL A 253 16.78 -5.57 -20.86
C VAL A 253 16.70 -4.28 -21.66
N ILE A 254 17.77 -3.47 -21.65
CA ILE A 254 17.82 -2.22 -22.43
C ILE A 254 17.85 -2.52 -23.93
N GLY A 255 18.63 -3.53 -24.35
CA GLY A 255 18.71 -3.96 -25.75
C GLY A 255 17.39 -4.48 -26.29
N ASP A 256 16.67 -5.28 -25.53
CA ASP A 256 15.34 -5.80 -25.88
C ASP A 256 14.24 -4.71 -25.84
N GLY A 257 14.39 -3.69 -25.00
CA GLY A 257 13.48 -2.53 -24.94
C GLY A 257 13.53 -1.66 -26.21
N GLY A 258 14.62 -1.76 -26.99
CA GLY A 258 14.74 -1.14 -28.32
C GLY A 258 13.91 -1.81 -29.40
N GLN A 259 13.59 -3.09 -29.26
CA GLN A 259 12.65 -3.84 -30.11
C GLN A 259 11.31 -4.04 -29.37
N ARG A 260 10.51 -3.01 -29.28
CA ARG A 260 9.08 -2.89 -28.94
C ARG A 260 8.32 -4.20 -28.61
N ARG A 261 8.71 -4.95 -27.63
CA ARG A 261 7.81 -5.73 -26.78
C ARG A 261 7.62 -4.94 -25.50
N ARG A 262 6.63 -4.04 -25.52
CA ARG A 262 6.08 -3.42 -24.31
C ARG A 262 5.71 -4.55 -23.35
N LEU A 263 6.54 -4.82 -22.37
CA LEU A 263 6.12 -5.49 -21.15
C LEU A 263 4.97 -4.65 -20.59
N ARG A 264 3.74 -5.09 -20.86
CA ARG A 264 2.52 -4.44 -20.36
C ARG A 264 2.48 -4.73 -18.87
N LEU A 265 3.08 -3.85 -18.07
CA LEU A 265 2.57 -3.67 -16.74
C LEU A 265 1.14 -3.13 -16.93
N PRO A 266 0.10 -3.82 -16.44
CA PRO A 266 -1.24 -3.27 -16.51
C PRO A 266 -1.24 -2.04 -15.62
N GLY A 267 -1.34 -0.88 -16.26
CA GLY A 267 -1.41 0.40 -15.59
C GLY A 267 -2.54 0.42 -14.57
N ARG A 268 -2.26 0.94 -13.39
CA ARG A 268 -3.31 1.55 -12.55
C ARG A 268 -4.03 2.54 -13.46
N GLY A 269 -5.34 2.36 -13.63
CA GLY A 269 -6.15 3.28 -14.41
C GLY A 269 -5.85 4.72 -13.95
N ARG A 270 -5.53 5.57 -14.92
CA ARG A 270 -5.23 6.99 -14.71
C ARG A 270 -6.26 7.58 -13.74
N ARG A 271 -5.78 8.18 -12.65
CA ARG A 271 -6.56 9.16 -11.91
C ARG A 271 -6.85 10.28 -12.89
N SER A 272 -8.06 10.37 -13.41
CA SER A 272 -8.51 11.57 -14.11
C SER A 272 -8.58 12.69 -13.09
N PRO A 273 -7.95 13.85 -13.32
CA PRO A 273 -8.25 15.03 -12.54
C PRO A 273 -9.73 15.33 -12.72
N ALA A 274 -10.44 15.55 -11.60
CA ALA A 274 -11.82 16.00 -11.61
C ALA A 274 -11.91 17.23 -12.50
N GLY A 275 -12.64 17.10 -13.60
CA GLY A 275 -12.84 18.16 -14.55
C GLY A 275 -13.52 19.35 -13.86
N GLY A 276 -12.86 20.49 -13.88
CA GLY A 276 -13.49 21.77 -13.60
C GLY A 276 -14.59 21.98 -14.63
N ASN A 277 -15.79 22.12 -14.17
CA ASN A 277 -16.92 22.56 -14.98
C ASN A 277 -17.12 24.05 -14.73
N ARG A 278 -17.14 24.79 -15.81
CA ARG A 278 -17.48 26.22 -15.86
C ARG A 278 -18.96 26.45 -15.52
#